data_23386477aceb9ca0ec2a63ce2cc7976d
#
_entry.id   23386477aceb9ca0ec2a63ce2cc7976d
#
_cell.length_a   1.000
_cell.length_b   1.000
_cell.length_c   1.000
_cell.angle_alpha   90.00
_cell.angle_beta   90.00
_cell.angle_gamma   90.00
#
_symmetry.space_group_name_H-M   'P 1'
#
loop_
_entity.id
_entity.type
_entity.pdbx_description
1 polymer ?
#
loop_
_entity_poly.entity_id
_entity_poly.type
_entity_poly.pdbx_seq_one_letter_code
_entity_poly.pdbx_strand_id
1 'polypeptide(L)'
;MLNQIYATQVNAFLSCSKRKNLEENNSFNRISLIETNKAADIGSMYHYVLENVIYNSELNNDLIRKFITKFITTKDTSLDISFLNTIEGRNAVFNIKNIFTIVKDIGQIETYELETEKLIIGKNIIGKIDLLLTKAQSTIIIDYKTGSILINGDKTINSNITSQFLAYHSLVTDEVNHNQIDCYVISKNGEKVFIPVDNKQVEKLNEDLFEAIQKYNQKNYIFGDADTCSNCDLAAFCENFTEKTFENYSDIRLIRGLITKKIDESNCWILEVESKDKVLFGKKITIYVNNKNFFEQLKKLNINEVVTFKNIRFFNENDDKIFFKLGDFGKITTKT
;
A
#
# COMPACT_ATOMS: atom_id res chain seq x y z
N MET A 1 -19.34 7.88 -13.58
CA MET A 1 -19.15 6.59 -14.27
C MET A 1 -17.68 6.27 -14.25
N LEU A 2 -17.31 5.10 -13.70
CA LEU A 2 -15.91 4.66 -13.64
C LEU A 2 -15.53 4.09 -15.01
N ASN A 3 -14.41 4.53 -15.58
CA ASN A 3 -13.92 4.03 -16.86
C ASN A 3 -12.58 3.33 -16.74
N GLN A 4 -11.76 3.72 -15.77
CA GLN A 4 -10.39 3.26 -15.64
C GLN A 4 -9.99 3.06 -14.18
N ILE A 5 -9.07 2.12 -13.94
CA ILE A 5 -8.47 1.82 -12.63
C ILE A 5 -6.95 1.97 -12.74
N TYR A 6 -6.30 2.50 -11.71
CA TYR A 6 -4.86 2.52 -11.64
C TYR A 6 -4.29 1.12 -11.49
N ALA A 7 -3.22 0.79 -12.21
CA ALA A 7 -2.55 -0.52 -12.20
C ALA A 7 -2.26 -1.00 -10.76
N THR A 8 -1.84 -0.10 -9.87
CA THR A 8 -1.60 -0.39 -8.44
C THR A 8 -2.86 -0.72 -7.64
N GLN A 9 -4.06 -0.44 -8.17
CA GLN A 9 -5.35 -0.65 -7.49
C GLN A 9 -6.14 -1.83 -8.06
N VAL A 10 -5.67 -2.43 -9.16
CA VAL A 10 -6.42 -3.48 -9.88
C VAL A 10 -6.79 -4.64 -8.98
N ASN A 11 -5.84 -5.22 -8.25
CA ASN A 11 -6.10 -6.33 -7.35
C ASN A 11 -7.11 -5.99 -6.25
N ALA A 12 -6.98 -4.81 -5.64
CA ALA A 12 -7.89 -4.35 -4.60
C ALA A 12 -9.31 -4.13 -5.15
N PHE A 13 -9.43 -3.62 -6.38
CA PHE A 13 -10.73 -3.38 -7.02
C PHE A 13 -11.42 -4.69 -7.40
N LEU A 14 -10.68 -5.65 -7.97
CA LEU A 14 -11.21 -6.98 -8.30
C LEU A 14 -11.60 -7.78 -7.05
N SER A 15 -10.86 -7.62 -5.96
CA SER A 15 -11.19 -8.27 -4.68
C SER A 15 -12.40 -7.63 -3.98
N CYS A 16 -12.58 -6.30 -4.08
CA CYS A 16 -13.69 -5.59 -3.45
C CYS A 16 -13.93 -4.21 -4.08
N SER A 17 -14.76 -4.14 -5.11
CA SER A 17 -15.12 -2.84 -5.73
C SER A 17 -16.02 -1.99 -4.83
N LYS A 18 -16.73 -2.58 -3.85
CA LYS A 18 -17.51 -1.85 -2.85
C LYS A 18 -16.64 -0.91 -2.01
N ARG A 19 -15.39 -1.29 -1.71
CA ARG A 19 -14.45 -0.41 -0.99
C ARG A 19 -14.23 0.90 -1.74
N LYS A 20 -13.98 0.84 -3.05
CA LYS A 20 -13.82 2.03 -3.88
C LYS A 20 -15.07 2.91 -3.86
N ASN A 21 -16.26 2.30 -3.95
CA ASN A 21 -17.50 3.04 -3.84
C ASN A 21 -17.65 3.76 -2.49
N LEU A 22 -17.26 3.11 -1.39
CA LEU A 22 -17.28 3.75 -0.07
C LEU A 22 -16.32 4.95 -0.02
N GLU A 23 -15.10 4.80 -0.55
CA GLU A 23 -14.09 5.87 -0.59
C GLU A 23 -14.53 7.06 -1.44
N GLU A 24 -15.20 6.83 -2.56
CA GLU A 24 -15.68 7.90 -3.44
C GLU A 24 -16.91 8.66 -2.89
N ASN A 25 -17.76 7.98 -2.13
CA ASN A 25 -19.02 8.57 -1.65
C ASN A 25 -18.96 9.05 -0.19
N ASN A 26 -17.85 8.87 0.50
CA ASN A 26 -17.71 9.29 1.89
C ASN A 26 -16.31 9.82 2.16
N SER A 27 -16.22 10.76 3.09
CA SER A 27 -14.96 11.20 3.63
C SER A 27 -14.62 10.43 4.90
N PHE A 28 -13.36 10.01 5.05
CA PHE A 28 -12.89 9.27 6.21
C PHE A 28 -11.67 9.95 6.84
N ASN A 29 -11.70 10.07 8.16
CA ASN A 29 -10.53 10.45 8.94
C ASN A 29 -9.74 9.18 9.32
N ARG A 30 -8.47 9.16 8.99
CA ARG A 30 -7.56 8.03 9.25
C ARG A 30 -6.45 8.46 10.18
N ILE A 31 -6.53 8.00 11.40
CA ILE A 31 -5.51 8.21 12.44
C ILE A 31 -4.55 7.02 12.39
N SER A 32 -3.29 7.26 12.15
CA SER A 32 -2.26 6.22 12.07
C SER A 32 -1.14 6.47 13.08
N LEU A 33 -0.63 5.39 13.72
CA LEU A 33 0.45 5.47 14.71
C LEU A 33 1.82 5.76 14.11
N ILE A 34 2.08 5.31 12.95
CA ILE A 34 3.26 5.74 12.22
C ILE A 34 2.84 6.99 11.45
N GLU A 35 3.68 7.98 11.45
CA GLU A 35 3.64 9.00 10.43
C GLU A 35 3.69 8.27 9.09
N THR A 36 2.50 7.88 8.60
CA THR A 36 2.35 7.19 7.31
C THR A 36 2.99 8.03 6.22
N ASN A 37 3.09 9.31 6.42
CA ASN A 37 3.78 10.25 5.59
C ASN A 37 5.28 9.90 5.48
N LYS A 38 5.99 9.64 6.59
CA LYS A 38 7.44 9.40 6.52
C LYS A 38 7.81 8.19 5.67
N ALA A 39 7.12 7.05 5.83
CA ALA A 39 7.40 5.86 5.02
C ALA A 39 7.03 6.07 3.54
N ALA A 40 5.93 6.78 3.27
CA ALA A 40 5.52 7.16 1.92
C ALA A 40 6.51 8.16 1.31
N ASP A 41 6.97 9.14 2.09
CA ASP A 41 7.94 10.13 1.66
C ASP A 41 9.30 9.50 1.33
N ILE A 42 9.76 8.52 2.14
CA ILE A 42 10.95 7.74 1.83
C ILE A 42 10.76 6.99 0.51
N GLY A 43 9.60 6.34 0.31
CA GLY A 43 9.26 5.71 -0.96
C GLY A 43 9.35 6.69 -2.13
N SER A 44 8.66 7.82 -2.02
CA SER A 44 8.67 8.89 -3.03
C SER A 44 10.06 9.45 -3.29
N MET A 45 10.88 9.57 -2.26
CA MET A 45 12.28 9.98 -2.36
C MET A 45 13.12 8.98 -3.17
N TYR A 46 12.95 7.66 -2.94
CA TYR A 46 13.65 6.64 -3.73
C TYR A 46 13.30 6.77 -5.22
N HIS A 47 12.02 6.83 -5.57
CA HIS A 47 11.57 6.99 -6.95
C HIS A 47 12.13 8.27 -7.56
N TYR A 48 12.00 9.42 -6.86
CA TYR A 48 12.52 10.69 -7.34
C TYR A 48 14.03 10.66 -7.60
N VAL A 49 14.83 10.08 -6.69
CA VAL A 49 16.27 10.02 -6.87
C VAL A 49 16.63 9.08 -8.02
N LEU A 50 16.05 7.89 -8.08
CA LEU A 50 16.31 6.91 -9.15
C LEU A 50 15.95 7.48 -10.54
N GLU A 51 14.79 8.12 -10.67
CA GLU A 51 14.37 8.83 -11.89
C GLU A 51 15.44 9.82 -12.39
N ASN A 52 16.03 10.58 -11.45
CA ASN A 52 17.00 11.63 -11.83
C ASN A 52 18.43 11.12 -12.06
N VAL A 53 18.82 9.97 -11.48
CA VAL A 53 20.18 9.45 -11.59
C VAL A 53 20.35 8.39 -12.67
N ILE A 54 19.28 7.75 -13.12
CA ILE A 54 19.37 6.58 -14.02
C ILE A 54 20.02 6.90 -15.37
N TYR A 55 19.95 8.15 -15.80
CA TYR A 55 20.56 8.63 -17.05
C TYR A 55 22.08 8.85 -16.95
N ASN A 56 22.65 8.78 -15.75
CA ASN A 56 24.09 8.96 -15.57
C ASN A 56 24.85 7.67 -15.92
N SER A 57 26.04 7.80 -16.50
CA SER A 57 26.94 6.66 -16.71
C SER A 57 27.48 6.08 -15.42
N GLU A 58 27.78 6.96 -14.45
CA GLU A 58 28.28 6.60 -13.13
C GLU A 58 27.50 7.31 -12.04
N LEU A 59 27.40 6.66 -10.88
CA LEU A 59 26.73 7.19 -9.72
C LEU A 59 27.63 7.19 -8.50
N ASN A 60 27.86 8.37 -7.92
CA ASN A 60 28.55 8.54 -6.64
C ASN A 60 27.62 9.00 -5.53
N ASN A 61 28.08 8.87 -4.30
CA ASN A 61 27.28 9.19 -3.10
C ASN A 61 26.90 10.67 -3.01
N ASP A 62 27.74 11.57 -3.51
CA ASP A 62 27.49 13.02 -3.43
C ASP A 62 26.34 13.42 -4.37
N LEU A 63 26.29 12.82 -5.56
CA LEU A 63 25.19 13.04 -6.48
C LEU A 63 23.85 12.52 -5.91
N ILE A 64 23.86 11.35 -5.29
CA ILE A 64 22.68 10.82 -4.60
C ILE A 64 22.24 11.77 -3.48
N ARG A 65 23.16 12.19 -2.60
CA ARG A 65 22.86 13.13 -1.52
C ARG A 65 22.31 14.45 -2.02
N LYS A 66 22.84 14.97 -3.15
CA LYS A 66 22.33 16.17 -3.81
C LYS A 66 20.86 16.02 -4.21
N PHE A 67 20.49 14.88 -4.81
CA PHE A 67 19.09 14.65 -5.22
C PHE A 67 18.17 14.40 -4.02
N ILE A 68 18.61 13.71 -2.97
CA ILE A 68 17.86 13.58 -1.72
C ILE A 68 17.62 14.98 -1.11
N THR A 69 18.64 15.81 -1.02
CA THR A 69 18.50 17.20 -0.53
C THR A 69 17.52 17.99 -1.38
N LYS A 70 17.60 17.86 -2.71
CA LYS A 70 16.69 18.53 -3.62
C LYS A 70 15.24 18.07 -3.40
N PHE A 71 15.00 16.76 -3.23
CA PHE A 71 13.67 16.23 -2.89
C PHE A 71 13.14 16.87 -1.60
N ILE A 72 13.91 16.83 -0.53
CA ILE A 72 13.53 17.36 0.79
C ILE A 72 13.21 18.86 0.74
N THR A 73 13.95 19.62 -0.07
CA THR A 73 13.78 21.09 -0.13
C THR A 73 12.71 21.56 -1.12
N THR A 74 12.29 20.71 -2.05
CA THR A 74 11.37 21.12 -3.15
C THR A 74 10.00 20.40 -3.09
N LYS A 75 9.89 19.33 -2.35
CA LYS A 75 8.64 18.57 -2.22
C LYS A 75 8.02 18.81 -0.84
N ASP A 76 6.69 18.75 -0.77
CA ASP A 76 5.98 18.69 0.50
C ASP A 76 6.21 17.31 1.10
N THR A 77 7.06 17.23 2.12
CA THR A 77 7.53 15.99 2.74
C THR A 77 7.75 16.16 4.23
N SER A 78 7.54 15.09 4.98
CA SER A 78 7.86 15.02 6.41
C SER A 78 9.36 14.85 6.71
N LEU A 79 10.19 14.64 5.66
CA LEU A 79 11.64 14.52 5.80
C LEU A 79 12.29 15.90 5.90
N ASP A 80 13.31 16.00 6.72
CA ASP A 80 14.19 17.18 6.83
C ASP A 80 15.64 16.84 6.44
N ILE A 81 16.49 17.86 6.33
CA ILE A 81 17.89 17.68 5.91
C ILE A 81 18.68 16.80 6.89
N SER A 82 18.29 16.75 8.18
CA SER A 82 18.93 15.91 9.18
C SER A 82 18.75 14.41 8.88
N PHE A 83 17.74 14.04 8.07
CA PHE A 83 17.54 12.67 7.59
C PHE A 83 18.80 12.06 7.02
N LEU A 84 19.60 12.82 6.23
CA LEU A 84 20.86 12.34 5.64
C LEU A 84 21.91 11.91 6.66
N ASN A 85 21.82 12.40 7.90
CA ASN A 85 22.73 12.07 8.99
C ASN A 85 22.25 10.88 9.82
N THR A 86 21.00 10.43 9.62
CA THR A 86 20.44 9.25 10.29
C THR A 86 21.00 7.96 9.70
N ILE A 87 20.83 6.86 10.42
CA ILE A 87 21.15 5.51 9.90
C ILE A 87 20.29 5.22 8.64
N GLU A 88 19.02 5.59 8.69
CA GLU A 88 18.07 5.39 7.60
C GLU A 88 18.47 6.16 6.32
N GLY A 89 18.90 7.41 6.48
CA GLY A 89 19.38 8.23 5.37
C GLY A 89 20.68 7.71 4.74
N ARG A 90 21.62 7.23 5.57
CA ARG A 90 22.84 6.59 5.06
C ARG A 90 22.54 5.29 4.32
N ASN A 91 21.62 4.48 4.86
CA ASN A 91 21.15 3.27 4.19
C ASN A 91 20.45 3.59 2.87
N ALA A 92 19.67 4.68 2.81
CA ALA A 92 19.03 5.10 1.57
C ALA A 92 20.05 5.43 0.47
N VAL A 93 21.12 6.16 0.79
CA VAL A 93 22.22 6.46 -0.15
C VAL A 93 22.86 5.17 -0.69
N PHE A 94 23.18 4.23 0.21
CA PHE A 94 23.77 2.93 -0.16
C PHE A 94 22.80 2.12 -1.05
N ASN A 95 21.54 2.01 -0.65
CA ASN A 95 20.56 1.22 -1.35
C ASN A 95 20.24 1.77 -2.74
N ILE A 96 20.12 3.10 -2.90
CA ILE A 96 19.92 3.74 -4.20
C ILE A 96 21.09 3.42 -5.14
N LYS A 97 22.32 3.49 -4.65
CA LYS A 97 23.51 3.12 -5.42
C LYS A 97 23.45 1.65 -5.88
N ASN A 98 23.06 0.76 -4.97
CA ASN A 98 22.92 -0.66 -5.28
C ASN A 98 21.83 -0.93 -6.32
N ILE A 99 20.64 -0.33 -6.17
CA ILE A 99 19.55 -0.41 -7.15
C ILE A 99 20.03 0.08 -8.52
N PHE A 100 20.70 1.23 -8.58
CA PHE A 100 21.25 1.78 -9.81
C PHE A 100 22.18 0.77 -10.51
N THR A 101 23.09 0.14 -9.76
CA THR A 101 24.01 -0.88 -10.31
C THR A 101 23.22 -2.06 -10.87
N ILE A 102 22.24 -2.59 -10.13
CA ILE A 102 21.40 -3.71 -10.58
C ILE A 102 20.65 -3.36 -11.86
N VAL A 103 20.11 -2.15 -11.95
CA VAL A 103 19.40 -1.70 -13.16
C VAL A 103 20.36 -1.62 -14.35
N LYS A 104 21.56 -1.09 -14.15
CA LYS A 104 22.59 -1.03 -15.23
C LYS A 104 22.98 -2.42 -15.73
N ASP A 105 22.99 -3.43 -14.86
CA ASP A 105 23.30 -4.81 -15.20
C ASP A 105 22.13 -5.55 -15.90
N ILE A 106 20.91 -5.01 -15.84
CA ILE A 106 19.74 -5.56 -16.53
C ILE A 106 19.86 -5.26 -18.04
N GLY A 107 20.26 -6.27 -18.81
CA GLY A 107 20.18 -6.24 -20.27
C GLY A 107 21.08 -5.22 -20.99
N GLN A 108 22.17 -4.73 -20.35
CA GLN A 108 23.01 -3.70 -20.95
C GLN A 108 22.20 -2.44 -21.29
N ILE A 109 21.70 -1.78 -20.25
CA ILE A 109 20.77 -0.65 -20.31
C ILE A 109 21.14 0.42 -21.35
N GLU A 110 22.43 0.64 -21.63
CA GLU A 110 22.92 1.61 -22.60
C GLU A 110 22.45 1.34 -24.05
N THR A 111 21.96 0.13 -24.31
CA THR A 111 21.46 -0.25 -25.64
C THR A 111 19.95 -0.05 -25.79
N TYR A 112 19.26 0.37 -24.72
CA TYR A 112 17.82 0.61 -24.67
C TYR A 112 17.51 2.10 -24.70
N GLU A 113 16.39 2.45 -25.32
CA GLU A 113 15.70 3.69 -25.06
C GLU A 113 15.06 3.63 -23.68
N LEU A 114 15.20 4.70 -22.90
CA LEU A 114 14.94 4.72 -21.47
C LEU A 114 13.91 5.81 -21.15
N GLU A 115 12.78 5.42 -20.56
CA GLU A 115 11.75 6.32 -20.07
C GLU A 115 11.47 6.04 -18.59
N THR A 116 11.52 7.12 -17.77
CA THR A 116 11.20 7.07 -16.34
C THR A 116 9.81 7.63 -16.08
N GLU A 117 9.10 7.10 -15.05
CA GLU A 117 7.80 7.61 -14.63
C GLU A 117 6.77 7.69 -15.79
N LYS A 118 6.87 6.74 -16.73
CA LYS A 118 6.06 6.69 -17.96
C LYS A 118 4.59 6.48 -17.63
N LEU A 119 3.77 7.48 -17.91
CA LEU A 119 2.31 7.37 -17.81
C LEU A 119 1.74 6.76 -19.09
N ILE A 120 1.04 5.64 -18.96
CA ILE A 120 0.32 5.01 -20.08
C ILE A 120 -1.17 4.92 -19.70
N ILE A 121 -2.02 5.35 -20.64
CA ILE A 121 -3.47 5.37 -20.47
C ILE A 121 -4.09 4.40 -21.47
N GLY A 122 -4.51 3.23 -20.96
CA GLY A 122 -5.24 2.24 -21.74
C GLY A 122 -6.75 2.40 -21.61
N LYS A 123 -7.49 1.44 -22.16
CA LYS A 123 -8.97 1.46 -22.17
C LYS A 123 -9.56 1.43 -20.76
N ASN A 124 -9.13 0.49 -19.94
CA ASN A 124 -9.66 0.24 -18.58
C ASN A 124 -8.61 0.45 -17.48
N ILE A 125 -7.36 0.65 -17.83
CA ILE A 125 -6.23 0.74 -16.91
C ILE A 125 -5.46 2.02 -17.17
N ILE A 126 -4.97 2.65 -16.09
CA ILE A 126 -3.96 3.70 -16.12
C ILE A 126 -2.77 3.19 -15.36
N GLY A 127 -1.57 3.27 -15.94
CA GLY A 127 -0.33 2.87 -15.30
C GLY A 127 0.73 3.95 -15.36
N LYS A 128 1.47 4.09 -14.28
CA LYS A 128 2.70 4.89 -14.24
C LYS A 128 3.85 3.93 -13.94
N ILE A 129 4.69 3.68 -14.93
CA ILE A 129 5.79 2.73 -14.87
C ILE A 129 7.04 3.48 -14.42
N ASP A 130 7.70 2.98 -13.37
CA ASP A 130 8.89 3.64 -12.82
C ASP A 130 10.03 3.73 -13.82
N LEU A 131 10.29 2.63 -14.54
CA LEU A 131 11.29 2.59 -15.60
C LEU A 131 10.86 1.62 -16.71
N LEU A 132 10.76 2.15 -17.91
CA LEU A 132 10.50 1.42 -19.14
C LEU A 132 11.73 1.48 -20.04
N LEU A 133 12.21 0.31 -20.46
CA LEU A 133 13.33 0.17 -21.37
C LEU A 133 12.84 -0.48 -22.67
N THR A 134 13.07 0.16 -23.80
CA THR A 134 12.63 -0.33 -25.11
C THR A 134 13.80 -0.47 -26.07
N LYS A 135 13.83 -1.57 -26.82
CA LYS A 135 14.83 -1.83 -27.84
C LYS A 135 14.28 -2.78 -28.90
N ALA A 136 14.24 -2.34 -30.15
CA ALA A 136 13.79 -3.13 -31.29
C ALA A 136 12.46 -3.88 -31.00
N GLN A 137 12.52 -5.16 -30.58
CA GLN A 137 11.36 -6.01 -30.29
C GLN A 137 11.33 -6.49 -28.84
N SER A 138 12.11 -5.86 -27.96
CA SER A 138 12.22 -6.21 -26.55
C SER A 138 11.88 -5.01 -25.68
N THR A 139 11.10 -5.25 -24.65
CA THR A 139 10.73 -4.25 -23.62
C THR A 139 11.03 -4.83 -22.25
N ILE A 140 11.53 -3.98 -21.35
CA ILE A 140 11.73 -4.33 -19.95
C ILE A 140 10.98 -3.34 -19.10
N ILE A 141 10.13 -3.85 -18.20
CA ILE A 141 9.39 -3.08 -17.21
C ILE A 141 10.06 -3.28 -15.87
N ILE A 142 10.46 -2.19 -15.21
CA ILE A 142 11.05 -2.22 -13.87
C ILE A 142 10.22 -1.34 -12.94
N ASP A 143 9.90 -1.88 -11.76
CA ASP A 143 9.19 -1.18 -10.70
C ASP A 143 9.98 -1.28 -9.39
N TYR A 144 10.11 -0.16 -8.68
CA TYR A 144 10.86 -0.08 -7.43
C TYR A 144 9.93 -0.21 -6.23
N LYS A 145 10.28 -1.06 -5.28
CA LYS A 145 9.47 -1.26 -4.07
C LYS A 145 10.28 -1.02 -2.80
N THR A 146 9.80 -0.10 -1.98
CA THR A 146 10.34 0.12 -0.63
C THR A 146 9.72 -0.80 0.42
N GLY A 147 8.58 -1.42 0.12
CA GLY A 147 7.89 -2.41 0.93
C GLY A 147 8.35 -3.85 0.65
N SER A 148 7.68 -4.84 1.27
CA SER A 148 7.95 -6.26 1.05
C SER A 148 7.46 -6.71 -0.32
N ILE A 149 8.33 -7.40 -1.07
CA ILE A 149 8.02 -8.01 -2.36
C ILE A 149 7.44 -9.41 -2.18
N LEU A 150 7.98 -10.16 -1.23
CA LEU A 150 7.60 -11.55 -0.97
C LEU A 150 6.66 -11.64 0.23
N ILE A 151 5.78 -12.64 0.21
CA ILE A 151 4.97 -13.01 1.36
C ILE A 151 5.83 -13.82 2.31
N ASN A 152 5.82 -13.47 3.60
CA ASN A 152 6.58 -14.16 4.64
C ASN A 152 6.23 -15.66 4.68
N GLY A 153 7.25 -16.49 4.59
CA GLY A 153 7.18 -17.95 4.72
C GLY A 153 7.26 -18.71 3.40
N ASP A 154 6.50 -18.32 2.39
CA ASP A 154 6.37 -19.12 1.15
C ASP A 154 7.25 -18.64 -0.01
N LYS A 155 7.97 -17.53 0.16
CA LYS A 155 8.72 -16.84 -0.91
C LYS A 155 7.88 -16.56 -2.18
N THR A 156 6.55 -16.53 -2.05
CA THR A 156 5.64 -16.18 -3.14
C THR A 156 5.59 -14.67 -3.32
N ILE A 157 5.47 -14.23 -4.56
CA ILE A 157 5.34 -12.80 -4.87
C ILE A 157 3.98 -12.32 -4.38
N ASN A 158 3.94 -11.12 -3.81
CA ASN A 158 2.70 -10.51 -3.37
C ASN A 158 1.73 -10.32 -4.55
N SER A 159 0.50 -10.79 -4.40
CA SER A 159 -0.53 -10.74 -5.45
C SER A 159 -0.81 -9.33 -5.99
N ASN A 160 -0.67 -8.30 -5.15
CA ASN A 160 -0.79 -6.91 -5.61
C ASN A 160 0.30 -6.55 -6.62
N ILE A 161 1.53 -7.05 -6.42
CA ILE A 161 2.65 -6.83 -7.33
C ILE A 161 2.41 -7.60 -8.63
N THR A 162 2.02 -8.87 -8.55
CA THR A 162 1.70 -9.67 -9.74
C THR A 162 0.60 -9.00 -10.58
N SER A 163 -0.50 -8.60 -9.97
CA SER A 163 -1.60 -7.92 -10.67
C SER A 163 -1.18 -6.57 -11.26
N GLN A 164 -0.32 -5.82 -10.58
CA GLN A 164 0.24 -4.58 -11.10
C GLN A 164 1.07 -4.82 -12.37
N PHE A 165 1.91 -5.86 -12.37
CA PHE A 165 2.72 -6.18 -13.55
C PHE A 165 1.90 -6.76 -14.70
N LEU A 166 0.84 -7.54 -14.45
CA LEU A 166 -0.11 -7.94 -15.47
C LEU A 166 -0.77 -6.72 -16.12
N ALA A 167 -1.15 -5.72 -15.30
CA ALA A 167 -1.72 -4.46 -15.78
C ALA A 167 -0.71 -3.63 -16.59
N TYR A 168 0.53 -3.52 -16.14
CA TYR A 168 1.60 -2.84 -16.90
C TYR A 168 1.90 -3.55 -18.22
N HIS A 169 1.97 -4.87 -18.20
CA HIS A 169 2.18 -5.66 -19.42
C HIS A 169 1.07 -5.42 -20.44
N SER A 170 -0.20 -5.42 -20.00
CA SER A 170 -1.34 -5.08 -20.87
C SER A 170 -1.18 -3.70 -21.52
N LEU A 171 -0.86 -2.68 -20.71
CA LEU A 171 -0.69 -1.31 -21.17
C LEU A 171 0.45 -1.19 -22.20
N VAL A 172 1.59 -1.85 -21.94
CA VAL A 172 2.75 -1.81 -22.82
C VAL A 172 2.48 -2.57 -24.11
N THR A 173 1.81 -3.72 -24.06
CA THR A 173 1.43 -4.49 -25.26
C THR A 173 0.53 -3.67 -26.19
N ASP A 174 -0.38 -2.87 -25.64
CA ASP A 174 -1.25 -2.00 -26.43
C ASP A 174 -0.49 -0.81 -27.07
N GLU A 175 0.61 -0.33 -26.43
CA GLU A 175 1.41 0.80 -26.91
C GLU A 175 2.51 0.37 -27.88
N VAL A 176 3.20 -0.75 -27.60
CA VAL A 176 4.32 -1.25 -28.36
C VAL A 176 4.03 -2.67 -28.87
N ASN A 177 4.21 -2.88 -30.17
CA ASN A 177 4.01 -4.20 -30.79
C ASN A 177 5.28 -5.07 -30.64
N HIS A 178 5.71 -5.29 -29.39
CA HIS A 178 6.91 -6.08 -29.08
C HIS A 178 6.56 -7.53 -28.71
N ASN A 179 7.41 -8.45 -29.13
CA ASN A 179 7.20 -9.89 -28.92
C ASN A 179 7.68 -10.37 -27.54
N GLN A 180 8.56 -9.59 -26.89
CA GLN A 180 9.13 -9.93 -25.60
C GLN A 180 9.00 -8.75 -24.63
N ILE A 181 8.33 -8.99 -23.51
CA ILE A 181 8.20 -8.04 -22.39
C ILE A 181 8.65 -8.74 -21.11
N ASP A 182 9.78 -8.31 -20.57
CA ASP A 182 10.32 -8.82 -19.32
C ASP A 182 9.96 -7.88 -18.17
N CYS A 183 9.55 -8.42 -17.03
CA CYS A 183 9.11 -7.66 -15.88
C CYS A 183 10.01 -7.93 -14.67
N TYR A 184 10.51 -6.87 -14.03
CA TYR A 184 11.33 -6.97 -12.83
C TYR A 184 10.83 -6.03 -11.74
N VAL A 185 10.76 -6.53 -10.51
CA VAL A 185 10.64 -5.69 -9.33
C VAL A 185 11.97 -5.66 -8.59
N ILE A 186 12.38 -4.47 -8.14
CA ILE A 186 13.62 -4.29 -7.38
C ILE A 186 13.27 -3.72 -6.01
N SER A 187 13.64 -4.44 -4.93
CA SER A 187 13.42 -3.96 -3.57
C SER A 187 14.41 -2.86 -3.19
N LYS A 188 14.06 -2.08 -2.17
CA LYS A 188 14.98 -1.08 -1.58
C LYS A 188 16.32 -1.69 -1.11
N ASN A 189 16.35 -2.98 -0.82
CA ASN A 189 17.57 -3.68 -0.38
C ASN A 189 18.38 -4.24 -1.56
N GLY A 190 17.97 -3.98 -2.81
CA GLY A 190 18.63 -4.47 -4.01
C GLY A 190 18.31 -5.92 -4.36
N GLU A 191 17.21 -6.47 -3.85
CA GLU A 191 16.72 -7.77 -4.31
C GLU A 191 16.00 -7.59 -5.65
N LYS A 192 16.48 -8.26 -6.69
CA LYS A 192 15.87 -8.29 -8.02
C LYS A 192 15.05 -9.56 -8.18
N VAL A 193 13.77 -9.40 -8.48
CA VAL A 193 12.84 -10.52 -8.71
C VAL A 193 12.23 -10.38 -10.10
N PHE A 194 12.36 -11.44 -10.91
CA PHE A 194 11.65 -11.56 -12.18
C PHE A 194 10.19 -11.90 -11.92
N ILE A 195 9.28 -11.19 -12.57
CA ILE A 195 7.85 -11.42 -12.49
C ILE A 195 7.40 -12.12 -13.77
N PRO A 196 7.11 -13.43 -13.72
CA PRO A 196 6.60 -14.12 -14.89
C PRO A 196 5.21 -13.61 -15.23
N VAL A 197 5.04 -13.16 -16.46
CA VAL A 197 3.75 -12.69 -16.99
C VAL A 197 3.38 -13.58 -18.18
N ASP A 198 2.19 -14.20 -18.12
CA ASP A 198 1.62 -14.99 -19.19
C ASP A 198 0.50 -14.20 -19.88
N ASN A 199 0.49 -14.19 -21.21
CA ASN A 199 -0.53 -13.50 -22.00
C ASN A 199 -1.96 -13.94 -21.66
N LYS A 200 -2.18 -15.20 -21.34
CA LYS A 200 -3.52 -15.69 -20.90
C LYS A 200 -3.94 -15.05 -19.57
N GLN A 201 -2.99 -14.81 -18.67
CA GLN A 201 -3.29 -14.12 -17.41
C GLN A 201 -3.60 -12.64 -17.66
N VAL A 202 -2.94 -12.01 -18.63
CA VAL A 202 -3.21 -10.62 -19.05
C VAL A 202 -4.59 -10.49 -19.68
N GLU A 203 -4.94 -11.40 -20.62
CA GLU A 203 -6.26 -11.45 -21.24
C GLU A 203 -7.35 -11.60 -20.18
N LYS A 204 -7.19 -12.60 -19.30
CA LYS A 204 -8.11 -12.81 -18.19
C LYS A 204 -8.26 -11.59 -17.29
N LEU A 205 -7.15 -10.95 -16.92
CA LEU A 205 -7.20 -9.72 -16.10
C LEU A 205 -8.03 -8.63 -16.77
N ASN A 206 -7.85 -8.43 -18.07
CA ASN A 206 -8.58 -7.44 -18.86
C ASN A 206 -10.09 -7.75 -18.92
N GLU A 207 -10.45 -9.02 -19.09
CA GLU A 207 -11.84 -9.47 -19.07
C GLU A 207 -12.48 -9.25 -17.69
N ASP A 208 -11.82 -9.75 -16.62
CA ASP A 208 -12.28 -9.62 -15.24
C ASP A 208 -12.44 -8.14 -14.86
N LEU A 209 -11.52 -7.29 -15.26
CA LEU A 209 -11.55 -5.86 -14.98
C LEU A 209 -12.67 -5.15 -15.75
N PHE A 210 -12.85 -5.49 -17.01
CA PHE A 210 -13.95 -4.96 -17.81
C PHE A 210 -15.32 -5.29 -17.19
N GLU A 211 -15.54 -6.58 -16.82
CA GLU A 211 -16.77 -6.97 -16.13
C GLU A 211 -16.95 -6.25 -14.79
N ALA A 212 -15.87 -6.15 -14.00
CA ALA A 212 -15.94 -5.50 -12.70
C ALA A 212 -16.29 -4.01 -12.82
N ILE A 213 -15.76 -3.30 -13.82
CA ILE A 213 -16.10 -1.91 -14.13
C ILE A 213 -17.57 -1.80 -14.56
N GLN A 214 -18.07 -2.71 -15.41
CA GLN A 214 -19.48 -2.72 -15.82
C GLN A 214 -20.41 -2.92 -14.61
N LYS A 215 -20.13 -3.93 -13.77
CA LYS A 215 -20.87 -4.19 -12.52
C LYS A 215 -20.84 -2.98 -11.59
N TYR A 216 -19.68 -2.34 -11.43
CA TYR A 216 -19.51 -1.14 -10.60
C TYR A 216 -20.41 0.01 -11.08
N ASN A 217 -20.42 0.28 -12.38
CA ASN A 217 -21.25 1.34 -12.98
C ASN A 217 -22.76 1.07 -12.88
N GLN A 218 -23.16 -0.19 -12.80
CA GLN A 218 -24.53 -0.63 -12.54
C GLN A 218 -24.87 -0.67 -11.05
N LYS A 219 -23.95 -0.24 -10.15
CA LYS A 219 -24.07 -0.34 -8.69
C LYS A 219 -24.17 -1.78 -8.14
N ASN A 220 -23.77 -2.76 -8.95
CA ASN A 220 -23.64 -4.16 -8.57
C ASN A 220 -22.19 -4.44 -8.16
N TYR A 221 -21.86 -4.13 -6.92
CA TYR A 221 -20.48 -4.17 -6.45
C TYR A 221 -20.00 -5.58 -6.13
N ILE A 222 -18.69 -5.82 -6.36
CA ILE A 222 -17.99 -7.00 -5.83
C ILE A 222 -17.72 -6.74 -4.35
N PHE A 223 -18.04 -7.72 -3.52
CA PHE A 223 -17.79 -7.68 -2.08
C PHE A 223 -16.60 -8.58 -1.74
N GLY A 224 -15.78 -8.14 -0.81
CA GLY A 224 -14.63 -8.90 -0.34
C GLY A 224 -15.06 -10.15 0.43
N ASP A 225 -14.24 -11.19 0.33
CA ASP A 225 -14.31 -12.35 1.22
C ASP A 225 -13.86 -12.00 2.65
N ALA A 226 -13.88 -12.98 3.55
CA ALA A 226 -13.49 -12.78 4.93
C ALA A 226 -12.04 -12.32 5.10
N ASP A 227 -11.11 -12.78 4.24
CA ASP A 227 -9.70 -12.37 4.29
C ASP A 227 -9.51 -10.94 3.81
N THR A 228 -10.15 -10.54 2.73
CA THR A 228 -10.17 -9.16 2.23
C THR A 228 -10.79 -8.22 3.26
N CYS A 229 -11.92 -8.61 3.85
CA CYS A 229 -12.65 -7.82 4.84
C CYS A 229 -11.86 -7.67 6.14
N SER A 230 -11.17 -8.70 6.62
CA SER A 230 -10.36 -8.66 7.86
C SER A 230 -9.20 -7.67 7.81
N ASN A 231 -8.84 -7.21 6.61
CA ASN A 231 -7.80 -6.21 6.37
C ASN A 231 -8.34 -4.85 5.92
N CYS A 232 -9.66 -4.66 5.88
CA CYS A 232 -10.29 -3.45 5.37
C CYS A 232 -10.41 -2.38 6.47
N ASP A 233 -9.82 -1.22 6.26
CA ASP A 233 -9.94 -0.09 7.18
C ASP A 233 -11.32 0.59 7.15
N LEU A 234 -12.16 0.25 6.18
CA LEU A 234 -13.54 0.73 6.07
C LEU A 234 -14.58 -0.27 6.57
N ALA A 235 -14.16 -1.36 7.22
CA ALA A 235 -15.02 -2.47 7.63
C ALA A 235 -16.24 -2.04 8.46
N ALA A 236 -16.08 -1.06 9.37
CA ALA A 236 -17.17 -0.58 10.22
C ALA A 236 -18.31 0.13 9.44
N PHE A 237 -18.03 0.57 8.23
CA PHE A 237 -18.92 1.35 7.37
C PHE A 237 -19.51 0.52 6.22
N CYS A 238 -19.14 -0.75 6.12
CA CYS A 238 -19.58 -1.66 5.07
C CYS A 238 -20.77 -2.50 5.55
N GLU A 239 -21.91 -2.40 4.88
CA GLU A 239 -23.12 -3.20 5.16
C GLU A 239 -22.91 -4.68 4.89
N ASN A 240 -22.06 -5.00 3.90
CA ASN A 240 -21.79 -6.36 3.42
C ASN A 240 -20.43 -6.88 3.93
N PHE A 241 -20.02 -6.44 5.10
CA PHE A 241 -18.79 -6.92 5.72
C PHE A 241 -18.90 -8.43 6.00
N THR A 242 -17.93 -9.20 5.49
CA THR A 242 -17.82 -10.63 5.77
C THR A 242 -16.86 -10.83 6.93
N GLU A 243 -17.38 -11.30 8.04
CA GLU A 243 -16.61 -11.52 9.27
C GLU A 243 -15.77 -12.79 9.15
N LYS A 244 -14.47 -12.67 9.48
CA LYS A 244 -13.59 -13.83 9.62
C LYS A 244 -13.80 -14.45 10.99
N THR A 245 -13.97 -15.77 11.03
CA THR A 245 -14.00 -16.54 12.29
C THR A 245 -12.57 -16.72 12.80
N PHE A 246 -12.36 -16.52 14.08
CA PHE A 246 -11.08 -16.72 14.75
C PHE A 246 -11.28 -17.71 15.89
N GLU A 247 -10.32 -18.63 16.08
CA GLU A 247 -10.31 -19.56 17.19
C GLU A 247 -9.84 -18.89 18.48
N ASN A 248 -8.91 -17.93 18.35
CA ASN A 248 -8.32 -17.22 19.48
C ASN A 248 -8.38 -15.71 19.30
N TYR A 249 -8.56 -14.97 20.38
CA TYR A 249 -8.52 -13.50 20.35
C TYR A 249 -7.16 -12.95 19.91
N SER A 250 -6.08 -13.72 20.10
CA SER A 250 -4.74 -13.36 19.61
C SER A 250 -4.64 -13.21 18.10
N ASP A 251 -5.58 -13.78 17.34
CA ASP A 251 -5.57 -13.75 15.87
C ASP A 251 -6.34 -12.54 15.32
N ILE A 252 -7.12 -11.90 16.17
CA ILE A 252 -7.89 -10.70 15.79
C ILE A 252 -6.93 -9.54 15.52
N ARG A 253 -7.00 -8.97 14.34
CA ARG A 253 -6.19 -7.81 13.91
C ARG A 253 -7.03 -6.57 13.60
N LEU A 254 -8.35 -6.74 13.58
CA LEU A 254 -9.31 -5.69 13.25
C LEU A 254 -10.51 -5.78 14.19
N ILE A 255 -10.94 -4.65 14.72
CA ILE A 255 -12.20 -4.48 15.46
C ILE A 255 -12.97 -3.34 14.84
N ARG A 256 -14.25 -3.55 14.63
CA ARG A 256 -15.21 -2.52 14.24
C ARG A 256 -16.23 -2.34 15.38
N GLY A 257 -16.53 -1.11 15.68
CA GLY A 257 -17.44 -0.86 16.80
C GLY A 257 -17.75 0.59 17.04
N LEU A 258 -18.39 0.85 18.16
CA LEU A 258 -18.79 2.16 18.64
C LEU A 258 -17.94 2.52 19.86
N ILE A 259 -17.34 3.71 19.87
CA ILE A 259 -16.64 4.20 21.07
C ILE A 259 -17.69 4.55 22.12
N THR A 260 -17.66 3.87 23.25
CA THR A 260 -18.59 4.11 24.38
C THR A 260 -17.96 4.96 25.46
N LYS A 261 -16.63 4.94 25.60
CA LYS A 261 -15.90 5.72 26.59
C LYS A 261 -14.50 6.06 26.13
N LYS A 262 -14.01 7.22 26.56
CA LYS A 262 -12.64 7.68 26.36
C LYS A 262 -12.05 8.09 27.71
N ILE A 263 -10.86 7.60 28.02
CA ILE A 263 -10.13 7.97 29.24
C ILE A 263 -8.73 8.41 28.81
N ASP A 264 -8.37 9.63 29.18
CA ASP A 264 -7.06 10.21 28.96
C ASP A 264 -6.23 10.06 30.23
N GLU A 265 -5.25 9.17 30.21
CA GLU A 265 -4.27 8.99 31.27
C GLU A 265 -2.93 9.57 30.84
N SER A 266 -2.06 9.91 31.79
CA SER A 266 -0.80 10.60 31.56
C SER A 266 0.12 9.95 30.49
N ASN A 267 -0.01 8.63 30.31
CA ASN A 267 0.82 7.87 29.37
C ASN A 267 0.04 6.94 28.44
N CYS A 268 -1.29 6.97 28.47
CA CYS A 268 -2.11 6.05 27.72
C CYS A 268 -3.52 6.61 27.50
N TRP A 269 -4.04 6.45 26.30
CA TRP A 269 -5.45 6.59 26.03
C TRP A 269 -6.13 5.23 26.13
N ILE A 270 -7.27 5.18 26.79
CA ILE A 270 -8.09 3.98 26.93
C ILE A 270 -9.42 4.24 26.21
N LEU A 271 -9.71 3.40 25.23
CA LEU A 271 -10.96 3.46 24.47
C LEU A 271 -11.79 2.23 24.80
N GLU A 272 -12.96 2.40 25.41
CA GLU A 272 -13.95 1.33 25.54
C GLU A 272 -14.81 1.30 24.28
N VAL A 273 -15.01 0.10 23.73
CA VAL A 273 -15.67 -0.11 22.43
C VAL A 273 -16.75 -1.17 22.56
N GLU A 274 -17.94 -0.86 22.09
CA GLU A 274 -18.97 -1.85 21.82
C GLU A 274 -18.76 -2.43 20.42
N SER A 275 -18.37 -3.71 20.36
CA SER A 275 -18.06 -4.33 19.07
C SER A 275 -19.30 -4.67 18.26
N LYS A 276 -19.20 -4.47 16.93
CA LYS A 276 -20.16 -4.97 15.96
C LYS A 276 -19.86 -6.39 15.47
N ASP A 277 -18.73 -6.96 15.91
CA ASP A 277 -18.28 -8.27 15.46
C ASP A 277 -18.91 -9.39 16.32
N LYS A 278 -19.43 -10.42 15.67
CA LYS A 278 -20.15 -11.53 16.33
C LYS A 278 -19.29 -12.27 17.35
N VAL A 279 -18.01 -12.48 17.03
CA VAL A 279 -17.04 -13.16 17.90
C VAL A 279 -16.82 -12.41 19.21
N LEU A 280 -17.01 -11.08 19.19
CA LEU A 280 -16.82 -10.20 20.34
C LEU A 280 -18.15 -9.73 20.94
N PHE A 281 -19.27 -10.29 20.46
CA PHE A 281 -20.61 -9.85 20.88
C PHE A 281 -20.82 -10.09 22.38
N GLY A 282 -21.33 -9.08 23.07
CA GLY A 282 -21.58 -9.11 24.51
C GLY A 282 -20.35 -8.91 25.39
N LYS A 283 -19.14 -8.84 24.81
CA LYS A 283 -17.90 -8.54 25.54
C LYS A 283 -17.62 -7.04 25.56
N LYS A 284 -17.13 -6.54 26.68
CA LYS A 284 -16.60 -5.16 26.77
C LYS A 284 -15.19 -5.14 26.23
N ILE A 285 -14.97 -4.39 25.15
CA ILE A 285 -13.67 -4.26 24.52
C ILE A 285 -12.98 -3.02 25.04
N THR A 286 -11.73 -3.18 25.45
CA THR A 286 -10.88 -2.08 25.89
C THR A 286 -9.64 -2.01 25.00
N ILE A 287 -9.37 -0.88 24.38
CA ILE A 287 -8.22 -0.69 23.50
C ILE A 287 -7.29 0.37 24.11
N TYR A 288 -6.05 -0.05 24.36
CA TYR A 288 -4.99 0.80 24.86
C TYR A 288 -4.21 1.43 23.71
N VAL A 289 -3.99 2.74 23.79
CA VAL A 289 -3.16 3.50 22.84
C VAL A 289 -2.08 4.24 23.62
N ASN A 290 -0.86 3.72 23.60
CA ASN A 290 0.25 4.22 24.41
C ASN A 290 1.17 5.21 23.68
N ASN A 291 0.98 5.41 22.37
CA ASN A 291 1.84 6.29 21.60
C ASN A 291 1.36 7.76 21.70
N LYS A 292 2.19 8.60 22.32
CA LYS A 292 1.88 10.02 22.60
C LYS A 292 1.63 10.87 21.36
N ASN A 293 2.21 10.50 20.22
CA ASN A 293 2.04 11.24 18.96
C ASN A 293 0.58 11.27 18.47
N PHE A 294 -0.28 10.40 19.02
CA PHE A 294 -1.70 10.31 18.66
C PHE A 294 -2.64 10.99 19.61
N PHE A 295 -2.16 11.39 20.78
CA PHE A 295 -3.06 11.88 21.81
C PHE A 295 -3.86 13.08 21.33
N GLU A 296 -3.28 14.00 20.57
CA GLU A 296 -4.00 15.14 20.00
C GLU A 296 -5.05 14.74 18.97
N GLN A 297 -4.79 13.70 18.20
CA GLN A 297 -5.75 13.16 17.23
C GLN A 297 -6.86 12.36 17.92
N LEU A 298 -6.55 11.62 18.99
CA LEU A 298 -7.52 10.86 19.77
C LEU A 298 -8.49 11.80 20.53
N LYS A 299 -8.07 13.00 20.89
CA LYS A 299 -8.96 14.03 21.46
C LYS A 299 -10.12 14.36 20.51
N LYS A 300 -9.90 14.31 19.21
CA LYS A 300 -10.91 14.63 18.18
C LYS A 300 -11.94 13.52 17.96
N LEU A 301 -11.69 12.29 18.41
CA LEU A 301 -12.68 11.21 18.35
C LEU A 301 -13.84 11.50 19.30
N ASN A 302 -15.06 11.20 18.89
CA ASN A 302 -16.24 11.43 19.72
C ASN A 302 -16.74 10.11 20.35
N ILE A 303 -17.38 10.21 21.51
CA ILE A 303 -18.20 9.12 22.04
C ILE A 303 -19.37 8.89 21.10
N ASN A 304 -19.78 7.64 20.91
CA ASN A 304 -20.77 7.18 19.94
C ASN A 304 -20.32 7.27 18.48
N GLU A 305 -19.03 7.48 18.24
CA GLU A 305 -18.47 7.43 16.89
C GLU A 305 -18.20 6.01 16.45
N VAL A 306 -18.63 5.67 15.22
CA VAL A 306 -18.36 4.37 14.61
C VAL A 306 -16.95 4.35 14.08
N VAL A 307 -16.20 3.32 14.43
CA VAL A 307 -14.76 3.22 14.12
C VAL A 307 -14.37 1.84 13.64
N THR A 308 -13.29 1.79 12.87
CA THR A 308 -12.50 0.57 12.62
C THR A 308 -11.14 0.74 13.26
N PHE A 309 -10.75 -0.18 14.13
CA PHE A 309 -9.39 -0.32 14.64
C PHE A 309 -8.69 -1.43 13.87
N LYS A 310 -7.56 -1.12 13.26
CA LYS A 310 -6.75 -2.07 12.49
C LYS A 310 -5.37 -2.24 13.11
N ASN A 311 -4.75 -3.43 12.94
CA ASN A 311 -3.46 -3.82 13.51
C ASN A 311 -3.45 -3.72 15.04
N ILE A 312 -4.52 -4.19 15.67
CA ILE A 312 -4.59 -4.40 17.11
C ILE A 312 -3.88 -5.69 17.51
N ARG A 313 -3.47 -5.76 18.77
CA ARG A 313 -2.88 -6.96 19.38
C ARG A 313 -3.64 -7.29 20.64
N PHE A 314 -4.01 -8.55 20.79
CA PHE A 314 -4.55 -9.06 22.05
C PHE A 314 -3.53 -8.85 23.18
N PHE A 315 -4.02 -8.38 24.31
CA PHE A 315 -3.18 -8.11 25.48
C PHE A 315 -3.56 -9.00 26.66
N ASN A 316 -4.84 -9.07 27.01
CA ASN A 316 -5.36 -9.85 28.13
C ASN A 316 -6.88 -10.00 28.01
N GLU A 317 -7.46 -10.90 28.83
CA GLU A 317 -8.91 -11.00 29.06
C GLU A 317 -9.21 -11.26 30.52
N ASN A 318 -10.38 -10.87 30.97
CA ASN A 318 -11.01 -11.29 32.20
C ASN A 318 -12.51 -11.54 31.92
N ASP A 319 -13.25 -12.04 32.90
CA ASP A 319 -14.61 -12.60 32.73
C ASP A 319 -15.53 -11.84 31.77
N ASP A 320 -15.53 -10.49 31.83
CA ASP A 320 -16.43 -9.65 31.04
C ASP A 320 -15.71 -8.70 30.05
N LYS A 321 -14.38 -8.64 30.09
CA LYS A 321 -13.60 -7.67 29.30
C LYS A 321 -12.49 -8.32 28.53
N ILE A 322 -12.31 -7.86 27.30
CA ILE A 322 -11.18 -8.23 26.44
C ILE A 322 -10.36 -6.97 26.18
N PHE A 323 -9.05 -7.09 26.37
CA PHE A 323 -8.11 -6.01 26.27
C PHE A 323 -7.23 -6.18 25.04
N PHE A 324 -7.18 -5.14 24.23
CA PHE A 324 -6.28 -5.04 23.08
C PHE A 324 -5.38 -3.83 23.23
N LYS A 325 -4.25 -3.86 22.54
CA LYS A 325 -3.35 -2.75 22.37
C LYS A 325 -3.28 -2.38 20.88
N LEU A 326 -3.39 -1.11 20.57
CA LEU A 326 -3.13 -0.65 19.20
C LEU A 326 -1.64 -0.81 18.92
N GLY A 327 -1.28 -1.60 17.91
CA GLY A 327 0.11 -1.88 17.53
C GLY A 327 0.80 -0.68 16.89
N ASP A 328 2.11 -0.77 16.67
CA ASP A 328 2.91 0.33 16.09
C ASP A 328 2.42 0.74 14.69
N PHE A 329 1.90 -0.20 13.91
CA PHE A 329 1.25 0.04 12.62
C PHE A 329 -0.28 0.16 12.75
N GLY A 330 -0.75 0.49 13.95
CA GLY A 330 -2.17 0.64 14.24
C GLY A 330 -2.80 1.79 13.48
N LYS A 331 -4.09 1.62 13.16
CA LYS A 331 -4.87 2.62 12.43
C LYS A 331 -6.28 2.68 12.98
N ILE A 332 -6.79 3.87 13.16
CA ILE A 332 -8.18 4.13 13.51
C ILE A 332 -8.82 4.88 12.34
N THR A 333 -9.93 4.38 11.83
CA THR A 333 -10.68 5.02 10.75
C THR A 333 -12.06 5.38 11.23
N THR A 334 -12.46 6.63 11.03
CA THR A 334 -13.78 7.17 11.34
C THR A 334 -14.38 7.82 10.09
N LYS A 335 -15.69 8.02 10.08
CA LYS A 335 -16.39 8.78 9.04
C LYS A 335 -16.43 10.25 9.46
N THR A 336 -16.02 11.15 8.58
CA THR A 336 -16.12 12.62 8.79
C THR A 336 -17.50 13.14 8.49
#